data_3494d1d00f044d34ed5114ba63c9d6cc
#
_entry.id   3494d1d00f044d34ed5114ba63c9d6cc
#
_cell.length_a   1.000
_cell.length_b   1.000
_cell.length_c   1.000
_cell.angle_alpha   90.00
_cell.angle_beta   90.00
_cell.angle_gamma   90.00
#
_symmetry.space_group_name_H-M   'P 1'
#
loop_
_entity.id
_entity.type
_entity.pdbx_description
1 polymer ?
#
loop_
_entity_poly.entity_id
_entity_poly.type
_entity_poly.pdbx_seq_one_letter_code
_entity_poly.pdbx_strand_id
1 'polypeptide(L)'
;MAAYSSVLAWRIPGTGEPGWLLSMGSHRVGHHWKQLSSSSSSPSAITAPPSRESPWGLPLVADGPASMAKVVMAELTNLKLENKSWPRGTHSLRYHYLYLSEPGPSLPKFLAVGYVDDQPFIRYDSRVDKAEPQAPWITPMNAKYWEKETKKQRKWAEIHQVETWQTMGYHNHSSGMHSTHRMFGCEIQEDGHFNSFWRFGYDGQDHVSLDMETLSWVSANPVALLTKRRIETEHCYAEYDKAYLEGPCLASLHRYLELGGQRVTQREPPTVRVTKHSAQDGGTTLRCWALGFYPQDISLSWWLGEKKLNSKLEYVEPHPSGDGTYQVWMAVWVPAGDETQYTCHVQHSSLNHTLTVSWEMPSHPGLRAGVISLILILLVIGGVMSLTKCL
;
A
#
# COMPACT_ATOMS: atom_id res chain seq x y z
N MET A 1 -13.20 -10.31 -17.46
CA MET A 1 -13.30 -9.10 -16.64
C MET A 1 -13.50 -9.57 -15.20
N ALA A 2 -12.44 -9.63 -14.44
CA ALA A 2 -12.48 -10.06 -13.03
C ALA A 2 -12.13 -8.83 -12.19
N ALA A 3 -13.09 -8.38 -11.37
CA ALA A 3 -12.88 -7.31 -10.42
C ALA A 3 -11.93 -7.80 -9.32
N TYR A 4 -10.76 -7.22 -9.23
CA TYR A 4 -9.85 -7.41 -8.11
C TYR A 4 -10.36 -6.58 -6.93
N SER A 5 -11.02 -7.25 -5.99
CA SER A 5 -11.28 -6.70 -4.66
C SER A 5 -10.04 -6.94 -3.80
N SER A 6 -9.14 -5.97 -3.76
CA SER A 6 -8.04 -5.97 -2.80
C SER A 6 -8.50 -5.25 -1.53
N VAL A 7 -8.94 -6.02 -0.54
CA VAL A 7 -9.14 -5.53 0.83
C VAL A 7 -7.78 -5.26 1.43
N LEU A 8 -7.31 -4.02 1.35
CA LEU A 8 -6.15 -3.54 2.08
C LEU A 8 -6.54 -3.37 3.56
N ALA A 9 -6.19 -4.37 4.38
CA ALA A 9 -6.25 -4.25 5.84
C ALA A 9 -5.20 -3.24 6.29
N TRP A 10 -5.64 -2.06 6.71
CA TRP A 10 -4.78 -1.02 7.24
C TRP A 10 -4.27 -1.38 8.64
N ARG A 11 -2.97 -1.65 8.77
CA ARG A 11 -2.29 -1.65 10.06
C ARG A 11 -1.81 -0.23 10.34
N ILE A 12 -2.20 0.31 11.49
CA ILE A 12 -1.68 1.58 12.01
C ILE A 12 -0.25 1.30 12.51
N PRO A 13 0.80 1.90 11.93
CA PRO A 13 2.15 1.74 12.45
C PRO A 13 2.26 2.46 13.80
N GLY A 14 2.67 1.74 14.85
CA GLY A 14 3.03 2.36 16.13
C GLY A 14 2.24 1.92 17.36
N THR A 15 1.28 1.01 17.26
CA THR A 15 0.68 0.35 18.43
C THR A 15 1.03 -1.13 18.38
N GLY A 16 1.78 -1.61 19.37
CA GLY A 16 2.26 -2.99 19.47
C GLY A 16 1.17 -4.03 19.82
N GLU A 17 -0.10 -3.75 19.53
CA GLU A 17 -1.19 -4.69 19.70
C GLU A 17 -1.96 -4.90 18.38
N PRO A 18 -2.32 -6.16 18.04
CA PRO A 18 -3.13 -6.45 16.87
C PRO A 18 -4.57 -5.97 17.14
N GLY A 19 -4.99 -4.93 16.40
CA GLY A 19 -6.38 -4.50 16.42
C GLY A 19 -7.29 -5.59 15.86
N TRP A 20 -8.00 -6.29 16.72
CA TRP A 20 -9.08 -7.22 16.36
C TRP A 20 -10.28 -6.41 15.90
N LEU A 21 -10.50 -6.29 14.60
CA LEU A 21 -11.82 -5.98 14.06
C LEU A 21 -12.64 -7.28 14.15
N LEU A 22 -13.61 -7.28 15.05
CA LEU A 22 -14.61 -8.32 15.23
C LEU A 22 -15.29 -8.60 13.89
N SER A 23 -15.06 -9.81 13.37
CA SER A 23 -15.86 -10.43 12.32
C SER A 23 -17.27 -10.63 12.85
N MET A 24 -18.23 -9.79 12.46
CA MET A 24 -19.64 -10.07 12.66
C MET A 24 -20.11 -11.03 11.59
N GLY A 25 -20.52 -12.21 12.07
CA GLY A 25 -21.01 -13.31 11.28
C GLY A 25 -22.22 -12.93 10.41
N SER A 26 -22.17 -13.39 9.19
CA SER A 26 -23.26 -13.37 8.22
C SER A 26 -24.41 -14.27 8.70
N HIS A 27 -25.46 -13.69 9.23
CA HIS A 27 -26.77 -14.34 9.31
C HIS A 27 -27.57 -14.09 8.03
N ARG A 28 -27.75 -15.16 7.24
CA ARG A 28 -28.73 -15.19 6.16
C ARG A 28 -30.13 -15.09 6.76
N VAL A 29 -30.84 -14.01 6.43
CA VAL A 29 -32.28 -13.93 6.59
C VAL A 29 -32.88 -13.77 5.21
N GLY A 30 -33.60 -14.79 4.77
CA GLY A 30 -34.36 -14.76 3.55
C GLY A 30 -35.63 -13.90 3.75
N HIS A 31 -35.85 -12.95 2.88
CA HIS A 31 -37.10 -12.23 2.83
C HIS A 31 -37.82 -12.38 1.49
N HIS A 32 -39.04 -12.90 1.62
CA HIS A 32 -40.10 -12.96 0.64
C HIS A 32 -40.45 -11.57 0.09
N TRP A 33 -40.40 -11.41 -1.22
CA TRP A 33 -40.99 -10.27 -1.91
C TRP A 33 -42.51 -10.47 -2.11
N LYS A 34 -43.30 -9.65 -1.44
CA LYS A 34 -44.71 -9.41 -1.84
C LYS A 34 -44.76 -8.15 -2.70
N GLN A 35 -45.22 -8.34 -3.92
CA GLN A 35 -45.63 -7.27 -4.83
C GLN A 35 -46.82 -6.50 -4.22
N LEU A 36 -46.70 -5.18 -4.17
CA LEU A 36 -47.82 -4.26 -3.95
C LEU A 36 -47.91 -3.28 -5.11
N SER A 37 -49.07 -3.25 -5.67
CA SER A 37 -49.50 -2.51 -6.84
C SER A 37 -49.52 -0.99 -6.64
N SER A 38 -49.26 -0.31 -7.74
CA SER A 38 -49.38 1.10 -8.06
C SER A 38 -50.53 1.87 -7.42
N SER A 39 -50.21 3.02 -6.81
CA SER A 39 -51.12 4.18 -6.80
C SER A 39 -50.28 5.45 -7.04
N SER A 40 -50.63 6.14 -8.11
CA SER A 40 -50.10 7.39 -8.58
C SER A 40 -50.45 8.53 -7.61
N SER A 41 -49.42 9.19 -7.05
CA SER A 41 -49.59 10.53 -6.49
C SER A 41 -48.32 11.33 -6.86
N SER A 42 -48.56 12.50 -7.46
CA SER A 42 -47.60 13.48 -7.92
C SER A 42 -46.61 13.92 -6.81
N PRO A 43 -45.33 14.12 -7.11
CA PRO A 43 -44.41 14.62 -6.12
C PRO A 43 -44.66 16.12 -5.91
N SER A 44 -45.06 16.47 -4.71
CA SER A 44 -45.03 17.86 -4.20
C SER A 44 -43.56 18.31 -4.19
N ALA A 45 -43.33 19.48 -4.74
CA ALA A 45 -42.02 20.15 -4.73
C ALA A 45 -41.52 20.26 -3.30
N ILE A 46 -40.44 19.56 -3.02
CA ILE A 46 -39.65 19.72 -1.79
C ILE A 46 -38.89 21.04 -1.96
N THR A 47 -39.44 22.10 -1.39
CA THR A 47 -38.75 23.35 -1.15
C THR A 47 -37.56 23.08 -0.24
N ALA A 48 -36.36 23.33 -0.72
CA ALA A 48 -35.13 23.27 0.08
C ALA A 48 -35.26 24.23 1.27
N PRO A 49 -34.87 23.83 2.49
CA PRO A 49 -34.89 24.74 3.64
C PRO A 49 -33.86 25.83 3.43
N PRO A 50 -34.10 27.04 3.96
CA PRO A 50 -33.15 28.16 3.89
C PRO A 50 -31.94 27.80 4.75
N SER A 51 -30.86 27.42 4.11
CA SER A 51 -29.65 26.97 4.76
C SER A 51 -28.71 28.12 5.04
N ARG A 52 -28.42 28.36 6.31
CA ARG A 52 -27.15 28.97 6.76
C ARG A 52 -26.53 28.24 7.93
N GLU A 53 -27.15 27.20 8.45
CA GLU A 53 -26.60 26.39 9.51
C GLU A 53 -26.80 24.91 9.17
N SER A 54 -25.77 24.10 9.32
CA SER A 54 -25.92 22.64 9.25
C SER A 54 -26.85 22.21 10.39
N PRO A 55 -27.58 21.08 10.29
CA PRO A 55 -28.40 20.57 11.37
C PRO A 55 -27.66 20.36 12.70
N TRP A 56 -26.33 20.49 12.67
CA TRP A 56 -25.41 20.28 13.76
C TRP A 56 -24.70 21.54 14.27
N GLY A 57 -25.18 22.75 13.87
CA GLY A 57 -24.63 24.02 14.37
C GLY A 57 -23.21 24.33 13.94
N LEU A 58 -22.66 23.62 12.95
CA LEU A 58 -21.34 23.89 12.42
C LEU A 58 -21.43 24.97 11.34
N PRO A 59 -20.58 26.02 11.36
CA PRO A 59 -20.54 27.00 10.30
C PRO A 59 -20.18 26.31 9.00
N LEU A 60 -20.98 26.49 7.95
CA LEU A 60 -20.61 26.13 6.60
C LEU A 60 -19.31 26.86 6.28
N VAL A 61 -18.22 26.10 6.10
CA VAL A 61 -16.94 26.67 5.72
C VAL A 61 -17.14 27.33 4.37
N ALA A 62 -17.14 28.64 4.36
CA ALA A 62 -17.32 29.48 3.14
C ALA A 62 -16.20 29.21 2.11
N ASP A 63 -15.11 28.59 2.55
CA ASP A 63 -13.92 28.24 1.80
C ASP A 63 -13.76 26.72 1.74
N GLY A 64 -14.55 26.05 0.89
CA GLY A 64 -14.46 24.61 0.64
C GLY A 64 -13.14 24.18 -0.02
N PRO A 65 -13.04 22.92 -0.49
CA PRO A 65 -11.87 22.39 -1.18
C PRO A 65 -11.28 23.26 -2.30
N ALA A 66 -12.11 24.10 -2.95
CA ALA A 66 -11.67 25.07 -3.95
C ALA A 66 -10.72 26.14 -3.38
N SER A 67 -10.87 26.53 -2.12
CA SER A 67 -9.95 27.45 -1.43
C SER A 67 -8.60 26.80 -1.18
N MET A 68 -8.60 25.51 -0.80
CA MET A 68 -7.36 24.75 -0.63
C MET A 68 -6.64 24.52 -1.95
N ALA A 69 -7.37 24.20 -3.03
CA ALA A 69 -6.77 24.08 -4.36
C ALA A 69 -6.05 25.39 -4.74
N LYS A 70 -6.66 26.55 -4.51
CA LYS A 70 -6.02 27.86 -4.77
C LYS A 70 -4.77 28.08 -3.92
N VAL A 71 -4.79 27.77 -2.62
CA VAL A 71 -3.64 27.92 -1.73
C VAL A 71 -2.51 26.97 -2.15
N VAL A 72 -2.84 25.70 -2.40
CA VAL A 72 -1.87 24.70 -2.83
C VAL A 72 -1.32 25.06 -4.21
N MET A 73 -2.14 25.47 -5.16
CA MET A 73 -1.70 25.91 -6.50
C MET A 73 -0.84 27.17 -6.45
N ALA A 74 -1.17 28.17 -5.65
CA ALA A 74 -0.37 29.39 -5.50
C ALA A 74 1.01 29.10 -4.89
N GLU A 75 1.12 28.09 -4.03
CA GLU A 75 2.40 27.66 -3.45
C GLU A 75 3.27 26.85 -4.40
N LEU A 76 2.66 26.20 -5.37
CA LEU A 76 3.27 25.21 -6.25
C LEU A 76 3.56 25.75 -7.64
N THR A 77 2.99 26.89 -8.02
CA THR A 77 3.36 27.62 -9.26
C THR A 77 4.85 28.06 -9.30
N ASN A 78 5.53 28.04 -8.14
CA ASN A 78 6.97 28.28 -8.05
C ASN A 78 7.84 27.02 -8.16
N LEU A 79 7.23 25.81 -8.15
CA LEU A 79 7.94 24.56 -8.40
C LEU A 79 7.88 24.25 -9.90
N LYS A 80 8.82 24.81 -10.66
CA LYS A 80 8.99 24.40 -12.06
C LYS A 80 9.63 23.03 -12.07
N LEU A 81 9.00 22.07 -12.77
CA LEU A 81 9.69 20.89 -13.27
C LEU A 81 10.72 21.39 -14.29
N GLU A 82 11.95 21.63 -13.83
CA GLU A 82 13.08 21.82 -14.74
C GLU A 82 13.31 20.48 -15.45
N ASN A 83 13.92 20.51 -16.64
CA ASN A 83 14.27 19.33 -17.44
C ASN A 83 15.37 18.48 -16.76
N LYS A 84 15.10 18.04 -15.51
CA LYS A 84 15.96 17.15 -14.75
C LYS A 84 15.55 15.70 -15.03
N SER A 85 16.55 14.84 -15.17
CA SER A 85 16.30 13.40 -15.32
C SER A 85 15.75 12.82 -14.03
N TRP A 86 14.73 11.98 -14.15
CA TRP A 86 14.20 11.20 -13.03
C TRP A 86 15.20 10.10 -12.62
N PRO A 87 15.29 9.77 -11.33
CA PRO A 87 15.99 8.56 -10.91
C PRO A 87 15.40 7.32 -11.63
N ARG A 88 16.22 6.30 -11.84
CA ARG A 88 15.76 5.07 -12.50
C ARG A 88 14.75 4.33 -11.62
N GLY A 89 13.74 3.73 -12.25
CA GLY A 89 12.69 2.94 -11.62
C GLY A 89 11.37 3.68 -11.55
N THR A 90 10.37 3.02 -10.97
CA THR A 90 9.07 3.59 -10.69
C THR A 90 9.09 4.29 -9.33
N HIS A 91 8.60 5.52 -9.28
CA HIS A 91 8.56 6.33 -8.05
C HIS A 91 7.19 6.96 -7.85
N SER A 92 6.75 7.05 -6.60
CA SER A 92 5.42 7.56 -6.25
C SER A 92 5.44 8.51 -5.05
N LEU A 93 4.54 9.48 -5.06
CA LEU A 93 4.18 10.30 -3.91
C LEU A 93 2.72 10.05 -3.59
N ARG A 94 2.44 9.55 -2.40
CA ARG A 94 1.09 9.18 -1.96
C ARG A 94 0.75 9.83 -0.63
N TYR A 95 -0.49 10.29 -0.49
CA TYR A 95 -1.05 10.78 0.77
C TYR A 95 -2.27 9.95 1.15
N HIS A 96 -2.33 9.59 2.41
CA HIS A 96 -3.44 8.84 3.02
C HIS A 96 -3.99 9.67 4.18
N TYR A 97 -5.26 10.02 4.10
CA TYR A 97 -5.98 10.75 5.12
C TYR A 97 -7.09 9.89 5.69
N LEU A 98 -7.19 9.85 6.99
CA LEU A 98 -8.24 9.16 7.73
C LEU A 98 -8.93 10.17 8.67
N TYR A 99 -10.24 10.22 8.62
CA TYR A 99 -11.06 10.97 9.59
C TYR A 99 -12.02 10.01 10.28
N LEU A 100 -12.17 10.17 11.60
CA LEU A 100 -13.08 9.42 12.45
C LEU A 100 -14.11 10.38 13.05
N SER A 101 -15.41 10.06 12.94
CA SER A 101 -16.50 10.92 13.40
C SER A 101 -16.52 11.07 14.93
N GLU A 102 -16.47 9.95 15.65
CA GLU A 102 -16.57 9.89 17.11
C GLU A 102 -15.47 8.97 17.69
N PRO A 103 -14.18 9.31 17.53
CA PRO A 103 -13.10 8.48 18.06
C PRO A 103 -13.10 8.51 19.57
N GLY A 104 -12.82 7.37 20.20
CA GLY A 104 -12.51 7.32 21.61
C GLY A 104 -11.25 8.14 21.95
N PRO A 105 -10.93 8.35 23.21
CA PRO A 105 -9.83 9.23 23.67
C PRO A 105 -8.45 8.78 23.18
N SER A 106 -8.29 7.51 22.81
CA SER A 106 -7.03 6.93 22.33
C SER A 106 -6.77 7.13 20.84
N LEU A 107 -7.78 7.50 20.05
CA LEU A 107 -7.67 7.64 18.59
C LEU A 107 -7.72 9.12 18.15
N PRO A 108 -6.98 9.51 17.11
CA PRO A 108 -7.09 10.84 16.53
C PRO A 108 -8.41 11.00 15.77
N LYS A 109 -8.96 12.22 15.74
CA LYS A 109 -10.04 12.55 14.80
C LYS A 109 -9.55 12.55 13.35
N PHE A 110 -8.35 13.08 13.12
CA PHE A 110 -7.74 13.14 11.81
C PHE A 110 -6.29 12.68 11.86
N LEU A 111 -5.94 11.80 10.94
CA LEU A 111 -4.59 11.29 10.72
C LEU A 111 -4.24 11.47 9.25
N ALA A 112 -3.07 12.04 8.97
CA ALA A 112 -2.52 12.15 7.63
C ALA A 112 -1.12 11.54 7.58
N VAL A 113 -0.85 10.71 6.59
CA VAL A 113 0.48 10.14 6.33
C VAL A 113 0.82 10.31 4.87
N GLY A 114 2.01 10.86 4.61
CA GLY A 114 2.57 10.94 3.26
C GLY A 114 3.67 9.90 3.06
N TYR A 115 3.72 9.33 1.87
CA TYR A 115 4.68 8.30 1.47
C TYR A 115 5.41 8.74 0.20
N VAL A 116 6.71 8.56 0.18
CA VAL A 116 7.51 8.54 -1.05
C VAL A 116 7.90 7.10 -1.29
N ASP A 117 7.49 6.54 -2.42
CA ASP A 117 7.47 5.11 -2.67
C ASP A 117 6.69 4.40 -1.55
N ASP A 118 7.25 3.43 -0.85
CA ASP A 118 6.61 2.76 0.29
C ASP A 118 7.07 3.32 1.64
N GLN A 119 7.93 4.36 1.64
CA GLN A 119 8.50 4.92 2.86
C GLN A 119 7.63 6.07 3.38
N PRO A 120 7.06 6.00 4.59
CA PRO A 120 6.40 7.13 5.21
C PRO A 120 7.43 8.23 5.49
N PHE A 121 7.14 9.48 5.11
CA PHE A 121 8.04 10.60 5.32
C PHE A 121 7.47 11.71 6.19
N ILE A 122 6.16 11.85 6.23
CA ILE A 122 5.45 12.85 7.03
C ILE A 122 4.22 12.23 7.67
N ARG A 123 3.95 12.60 8.92
CA ARG A 123 2.72 12.25 9.64
C ARG A 123 2.17 13.48 10.35
N TYR A 124 0.86 13.62 10.31
CA TYR A 124 0.11 14.57 11.13
C TYR A 124 -0.94 13.80 11.93
N ASP A 125 -1.05 14.11 13.23
CA ASP A 125 -2.01 13.52 14.16
C ASP A 125 -2.74 14.65 14.87
N SER A 126 -4.06 14.70 14.77
CA SER A 126 -4.88 15.78 15.34
C SER A 126 -4.80 15.89 16.88
N ARG A 127 -4.31 14.88 17.58
CA ARG A 127 -4.07 14.92 19.04
C ARG A 127 -2.83 15.72 19.40
N VAL A 128 -1.79 15.60 18.54
CA VAL A 128 -0.53 16.33 18.67
C VAL A 128 -0.62 17.70 17.99
N ASP A 129 -1.49 17.81 17.00
CA ASP A 129 -1.74 19.00 16.18
C ASP A 129 -0.48 19.54 15.49
N LYS A 130 0.37 18.63 15.02
CA LYS A 130 1.64 18.96 14.38
C LYS A 130 1.99 17.95 13.31
N ALA A 131 2.53 18.44 12.18
CA ALA A 131 3.16 17.60 11.17
C ALA A 131 4.59 17.28 11.59
N GLU A 132 4.96 16.00 11.57
CA GLU A 132 6.25 15.50 12.04
C GLU A 132 6.94 14.63 10.99
N PRO A 133 8.30 14.68 10.90
CA PRO A 133 9.05 13.80 10.03
C PRO A 133 8.93 12.34 10.47
N GLN A 134 8.83 11.44 9.50
CA GLN A 134 8.84 9.98 9.71
C GLN A 134 10.09 9.33 9.12
N ALA A 135 10.85 10.04 8.32
CA ALA A 135 12.08 9.56 7.71
C ALA A 135 13.27 10.48 8.02
N PRO A 136 14.48 9.94 8.21
CA PRO A 136 15.67 10.74 8.52
C PRO A 136 16.03 11.75 7.43
N TRP A 137 15.74 11.46 6.16
CA TRP A 137 16.10 12.30 5.04
C TRP A 137 15.26 13.59 4.93
N ILE A 138 14.04 13.62 5.48
CA ILE A 138 13.18 14.81 5.50
C ILE A 138 13.36 15.67 6.76
N THR A 139 13.95 15.10 7.82
CA THR A 139 14.18 15.80 9.11
C THR A 139 14.94 17.13 8.96
N PRO A 140 15.93 17.31 8.05
CA PRO A 140 16.65 18.57 7.90
C PRO A 140 15.82 19.72 7.34
N MET A 141 14.55 19.52 6.98
CA MET A 141 13.69 20.61 6.52
C MET A 141 13.52 21.66 7.64
N ASN A 142 13.51 22.94 7.26
CA ASN A 142 13.46 24.03 8.21
C ASN A 142 12.10 24.17 8.92
N ALA A 143 12.06 24.91 10.02
CA ALA A 143 10.86 25.12 10.83
C ALA A 143 9.68 25.67 10.01
N LYS A 144 9.95 26.58 9.05
CA LYS A 144 8.94 27.18 8.19
C LYS A 144 8.23 26.14 7.33
N TYR A 145 8.93 25.10 6.86
CA TYR A 145 8.33 23.98 6.13
C TYR A 145 7.34 23.24 7.04
N TRP A 146 7.73 22.89 8.26
CA TRP A 146 6.89 22.12 9.19
C TRP A 146 5.67 22.91 9.68
N GLU A 147 5.82 24.22 9.90
CA GLU A 147 4.69 25.10 10.20
C GLU A 147 3.67 25.15 9.06
N LYS A 148 4.16 25.23 7.81
CA LYS A 148 3.33 25.25 6.62
C LYS A 148 2.59 23.93 6.44
N GLU A 149 3.30 22.80 6.58
CA GLU A 149 2.70 21.46 6.53
C GLU A 149 1.65 21.28 7.63
N THR A 150 1.92 21.71 8.85
CA THR A 150 0.96 21.67 9.96
C THR A 150 -0.32 22.47 9.63
N LYS A 151 -0.19 23.71 9.13
CA LYS A 151 -1.34 24.52 8.72
C LYS A 151 -2.15 23.87 7.62
N LYS A 152 -1.47 23.26 6.64
CA LYS A 152 -2.11 22.52 5.54
C LYS A 152 -2.92 21.36 6.08
N GLN A 153 -2.35 20.54 6.98
CA GLN A 153 -3.03 19.38 7.54
C GLN A 153 -4.22 19.75 8.44
N ARG A 154 -4.14 20.83 9.21
CA ARG A 154 -5.29 21.36 9.97
C ARG A 154 -6.46 21.69 9.04
N LYS A 155 -6.17 22.36 7.91
CA LYS A 155 -7.22 22.71 6.95
C LYS A 155 -7.84 21.47 6.31
N TRP A 156 -7.05 20.45 6.01
CA TRP A 156 -7.57 19.16 5.54
C TRP A 156 -8.43 18.46 6.61
N ALA A 157 -8.05 18.54 7.88
CA ALA A 157 -8.86 17.99 8.97
C ALA A 157 -10.26 18.64 9.04
N GLU A 158 -10.34 19.97 8.88
CA GLU A 158 -11.62 20.70 8.82
C GLU A 158 -12.47 20.28 7.63
N ILE A 159 -11.86 20.13 6.44
CA ILE A 159 -12.55 19.69 5.23
C ILE A 159 -13.09 18.27 5.41
N HIS A 160 -12.26 17.35 5.89
CA HIS A 160 -12.67 15.96 6.13
C HIS A 160 -13.79 15.85 7.17
N GLN A 161 -13.79 16.71 8.18
CA GLN A 161 -14.89 16.79 9.15
C GLN A 161 -16.22 17.05 8.45
N VAL A 162 -16.30 18.07 7.62
CA VAL A 162 -17.51 18.43 6.89
C VAL A 162 -17.93 17.34 5.93
N GLU A 163 -16.99 16.82 5.15
CA GLU A 163 -17.27 15.74 4.18
C GLU A 163 -17.76 14.45 4.86
N THR A 164 -17.18 14.11 6.02
CA THR A 164 -17.61 12.93 6.78
C THR A 164 -19.05 13.09 7.26
N TRP A 165 -19.41 14.23 7.85
CA TRP A 165 -20.78 14.48 8.29
C TRP A 165 -21.79 14.50 7.15
N GLN A 166 -21.44 15.07 6.01
CA GLN A 166 -22.26 15.03 4.82
C GLN A 166 -22.48 13.61 4.31
N THR A 167 -21.40 12.80 4.24
CA THR A 167 -21.45 11.41 3.80
C THR A 167 -22.28 10.55 4.76
N MET A 168 -22.11 10.74 6.07
CA MET A 168 -22.97 10.10 7.08
C MET A 168 -24.45 10.41 6.84
N GLY A 169 -24.76 11.68 6.56
CA GLY A 169 -26.14 12.10 6.25
C GLY A 169 -26.71 11.38 5.01
N TYR A 170 -25.93 11.20 3.96
CA TYR A 170 -26.34 10.44 2.76
C TYR A 170 -26.61 8.96 3.07
N HIS A 171 -25.93 8.38 4.05
CA HIS A 171 -26.16 7.02 4.53
C HIS A 171 -27.23 6.91 5.64
N ASN A 172 -27.91 8.02 6.01
CA ASN A 172 -28.82 8.10 7.14
C ASN A 172 -28.16 7.74 8.49
N HIS A 173 -26.87 7.97 8.63
CA HIS A 173 -26.14 7.81 9.87
C HIS A 173 -26.10 9.15 10.62
N SER A 174 -26.72 9.23 11.79
CA SER A 174 -26.80 10.45 12.59
C SER A 174 -25.78 10.53 13.73
N SER A 175 -25.17 9.41 14.11
CA SER A 175 -24.20 9.29 15.21
C SER A 175 -23.42 8.00 15.06
N GLY A 176 -22.42 7.81 15.93
CA GLY A 176 -21.58 6.62 15.99
C GLY A 176 -20.22 6.81 15.31
N MET A 177 -19.40 5.79 15.46
CA MET A 177 -18.07 5.75 14.87
C MET A 177 -18.16 5.41 13.39
N HIS A 178 -17.90 6.40 12.55
CA HIS A 178 -17.77 6.25 11.12
C HIS A 178 -16.43 6.80 10.65
N SER A 179 -15.94 6.26 9.55
CA SER A 179 -14.65 6.65 9.00
C SER A 179 -14.76 7.14 7.57
N THR A 180 -14.03 8.18 7.23
CA THR A 180 -13.72 8.52 5.83
C THR A 180 -12.22 8.43 5.61
N HIS A 181 -11.84 7.96 4.44
CA HIS A 181 -10.45 7.96 4.03
C HIS A 181 -10.32 8.59 2.65
N ARG A 182 -9.21 9.28 2.44
CA ARG A 182 -8.83 9.82 1.14
C ARG A 182 -7.44 9.34 0.80
N MET A 183 -7.27 8.89 -0.42
CA MET A 183 -5.99 8.52 -0.97
C MET A 183 -5.80 9.24 -2.30
N PHE A 184 -4.69 9.94 -2.46
CA PHE A 184 -4.35 10.61 -3.70
C PHE A 184 -2.85 10.66 -3.88
N GLY A 185 -2.40 10.76 -5.12
CA GLY A 185 -0.99 10.79 -5.41
C GLY A 185 -0.66 10.72 -6.88
N CYS A 186 0.63 10.77 -7.16
CA CYS A 186 1.21 10.69 -8.48
C CYS A 186 2.36 9.70 -8.51
N GLU A 187 2.57 9.10 -9.66
CA GLU A 187 3.58 8.10 -9.91
C GLU A 187 4.26 8.38 -11.25
N ILE A 188 5.57 8.22 -11.31
CA ILE A 188 6.36 8.21 -12.53
C ILE A 188 6.90 6.81 -12.74
N GLN A 189 6.66 6.23 -13.91
CA GLN A 189 7.15 4.92 -14.30
C GLN A 189 8.54 5.00 -14.93
N GLU A 190 9.24 3.87 -14.99
CA GLU A 190 10.60 3.80 -15.53
C GLU A 190 10.71 4.25 -17.00
N ASP A 191 9.64 4.07 -17.77
CA ASP A 191 9.53 4.52 -19.18
C ASP A 191 9.18 6.01 -19.33
N GLY A 192 9.00 6.72 -18.21
CA GLY A 192 8.66 8.14 -18.16
C GLY A 192 7.16 8.44 -18.22
N HIS A 193 6.29 7.42 -18.31
CA HIS A 193 4.87 7.62 -18.16
C HIS A 193 4.54 7.98 -16.72
N PHE A 194 3.57 8.87 -16.53
CA PHE A 194 3.07 9.22 -15.22
C PHE A 194 1.62 8.79 -15.07
N ASN A 195 1.30 8.33 -13.84
CA ASN A 195 -0.05 8.03 -13.41
C ASN A 195 -0.40 8.89 -12.21
N SER A 196 -1.68 9.15 -12.05
CA SER A 196 -2.19 9.81 -10.86
C SER A 196 -3.52 9.20 -10.45
N PHE A 197 -3.84 9.34 -9.19
CA PHE A 197 -5.07 8.77 -8.65
C PHE A 197 -5.62 9.64 -7.54
N TRP A 198 -6.95 9.61 -7.40
CA TRP A 198 -7.67 10.24 -6.31
C TRP A 198 -8.87 9.37 -5.94
N ARG A 199 -8.97 8.98 -4.67
CA ARG A 199 -10.03 8.10 -4.15
C ARG A 199 -10.53 8.60 -2.81
N PHE A 200 -11.81 8.47 -2.58
CA PHE A 200 -12.46 8.74 -1.31
C PHE A 200 -13.35 7.55 -0.93
N GLY A 201 -13.24 7.10 0.30
CA GLY A 201 -13.97 5.97 0.84
C GLY A 201 -14.71 6.31 2.13
N TYR A 202 -15.69 5.50 2.44
CA TYR A 202 -16.51 5.57 3.65
C TYR A 202 -16.63 4.20 4.29
N ASP A 203 -16.37 4.12 5.61
CA ASP A 203 -16.37 2.87 6.40
C ASP A 203 -15.61 1.71 5.75
N GLY A 204 -14.43 2.01 5.21
CA GLY A 204 -13.55 1.03 4.57
C GLY A 204 -13.98 0.58 3.18
N GLN A 205 -15.03 1.17 2.60
CA GLN A 205 -15.50 0.87 1.25
C GLN A 205 -15.22 2.05 0.32
N ASP A 206 -15.00 1.75 -0.96
CA ASP A 206 -14.90 2.76 -1.99
C ASP A 206 -16.20 3.57 -2.08
N HIS A 207 -16.09 4.88 -2.22
CA HIS A 207 -17.24 5.78 -2.32
C HIS A 207 -17.22 6.56 -3.65
N VAL A 208 -16.22 7.43 -3.85
CA VAL A 208 -16.00 8.10 -5.13
C VAL A 208 -14.54 8.12 -5.51
N SER A 209 -14.25 8.08 -6.79
CA SER A 209 -12.91 8.23 -7.36
C SER A 209 -12.92 9.14 -8.57
N LEU A 210 -11.78 9.74 -8.89
CA LEU A 210 -11.60 10.52 -10.10
C LEU A 210 -10.99 9.64 -11.19
N ASP A 211 -11.67 9.54 -12.31
CA ASP A 211 -11.12 8.99 -13.54
C ASP A 211 -10.30 10.09 -14.24
N MET A 212 -9.00 9.87 -14.31
CA MET A 212 -8.05 10.87 -14.85
C MET A 212 -8.09 10.97 -16.37
N GLU A 213 -8.56 9.93 -17.07
CA GLU A 213 -8.65 9.91 -18.52
C GLU A 213 -9.87 10.71 -19.00
N THR A 214 -11.03 10.38 -18.43
CA THR A 214 -12.31 11.04 -18.80
C THR A 214 -12.57 12.32 -18.02
N LEU A 215 -11.76 12.61 -17.01
CA LEU A 215 -11.92 13.73 -16.07
C LEU A 215 -13.31 13.75 -15.42
N SER A 216 -13.79 12.57 -15.04
CA SER A 216 -15.12 12.39 -14.48
C SER A 216 -15.07 11.65 -13.13
N TRP A 217 -16.04 11.98 -12.28
CA TRP A 217 -16.19 11.30 -10.99
C TRP A 217 -16.90 9.96 -11.19
N VAL A 218 -16.38 8.91 -10.58
CA VAL A 218 -16.95 7.56 -10.57
C VAL A 218 -17.48 7.27 -9.18
N SER A 219 -18.76 6.89 -9.07
CA SER A 219 -19.39 6.45 -7.83
C SER A 219 -19.35 4.94 -7.70
N ALA A 220 -18.94 4.43 -6.55
CA ALA A 220 -18.86 3.00 -6.30
C ALA A 220 -20.19 2.35 -5.95
N ASN A 221 -21.18 3.13 -5.50
CA ASN A 221 -22.48 2.64 -5.05
C ASN A 221 -23.59 3.71 -5.23
N PRO A 222 -24.87 3.36 -5.09
CA PRO A 222 -25.98 4.31 -5.28
C PRO A 222 -25.96 5.51 -4.33
N VAL A 223 -25.48 5.37 -3.08
CA VAL A 223 -25.41 6.48 -2.13
C VAL A 223 -24.29 7.45 -2.54
N ALA A 224 -23.19 6.94 -3.05
CA ALA A 224 -22.08 7.74 -3.56
C ALA A 224 -22.47 8.63 -4.75
N LEU A 225 -23.57 8.35 -5.45
CA LEU A 225 -24.13 9.24 -6.48
C LEU A 225 -24.51 10.61 -5.92
N LEU A 226 -24.89 10.70 -4.66
CA LEU A 226 -25.22 11.98 -4.02
C LEU A 226 -23.96 12.82 -3.86
N THR A 227 -22.86 12.22 -3.40
CA THR A 227 -21.54 12.86 -3.33
C THR A 227 -21.07 13.28 -4.72
N LYS A 228 -21.12 12.36 -5.70
CA LYS A 228 -20.74 12.64 -7.09
C LYS A 228 -21.48 13.87 -7.63
N ARG A 229 -22.81 13.90 -7.55
CA ARG A 229 -23.62 15.03 -8.03
C ARG A 229 -23.24 16.34 -7.37
N ARG A 230 -22.96 16.33 -6.06
CA ARG A 230 -22.54 17.50 -5.33
C ARG A 230 -21.21 18.05 -5.85
N ILE A 231 -20.17 17.20 -5.92
CA ILE A 231 -18.84 17.63 -6.35
C ILE A 231 -18.79 18.03 -7.83
N GLU A 232 -19.66 17.49 -8.67
CA GLU A 232 -19.81 17.89 -10.08
C GLU A 232 -20.54 19.24 -10.22
N THR A 233 -21.41 19.60 -9.28
CA THR A 233 -22.15 20.86 -9.32
C THR A 233 -21.47 22.02 -8.58
N GLU A 234 -20.66 21.72 -7.58
CA GLU A 234 -20.03 22.73 -6.71
C GLU A 234 -18.76 23.35 -7.29
N HIS A 235 -18.37 23.08 -8.51
CA HIS A 235 -17.22 23.65 -9.26
C HIS A 235 -16.17 22.62 -9.71
N CYS A 236 -15.35 23.01 -10.65
CA CYS A 236 -14.25 22.37 -11.35
C CYS A 236 -13.21 21.61 -10.47
N TYR A 237 -13.67 20.82 -9.51
CA TYR A 237 -12.76 20.07 -8.62
C TYR A 237 -11.89 19.06 -9.38
N ALA A 238 -12.47 18.40 -10.39
CA ALA A 238 -11.74 17.43 -11.17
C ALA A 238 -10.54 18.04 -11.90
N GLU A 239 -10.74 19.23 -12.49
CA GLU A 239 -9.68 19.98 -13.19
C GLU A 239 -8.60 20.46 -12.21
N TYR A 240 -9.00 20.93 -11.01
CA TYR A 240 -8.04 21.34 -9.97
C TYR A 240 -7.24 20.16 -9.44
N ASP A 241 -7.90 19.03 -9.14
CA ASP A 241 -7.22 17.84 -8.64
C ASP A 241 -6.28 17.27 -9.68
N LYS A 242 -6.70 17.22 -10.95
CA LYS A 242 -5.85 16.82 -12.07
C LYS A 242 -4.64 17.76 -12.21
N ALA A 243 -4.84 19.05 -12.24
CA ALA A 243 -3.76 20.04 -12.36
C ALA A 243 -2.75 19.94 -11.20
N TYR A 244 -3.23 19.67 -9.98
CA TYR A 244 -2.37 19.42 -8.83
C TYR A 244 -1.56 18.12 -9.02
N LEU A 245 -2.22 17.03 -9.38
CA LEU A 245 -1.60 15.70 -9.46
C LEU A 245 -0.57 15.61 -10.59
N GLU A 246 -0.86 16.22 -11.75
CA GLU A 246 0.02 16.21 -12.92
C GLU A 246 1.13 17.28 -12.89
N GLY A 247 1.05 18.26 -12.01
CA GLY A 247 2.05 19.30 -11.88
C GLY A 247 2.75 19.30 -10.51
N PRO A 248 2.15 19.95 -9.51
CA PRO A 248 2.72 20.11 -8.17
C PRO A 248 3.09 18.82 -7.45
N CYS A 249 2.30 17.76 -7.61
CA CYS A 249 2.58 16.45 -7.04
C CYS A 249 3.89 15.89 -7.59
N LEU A 250 4.05 15.87 -8.92
CA LEU A 250 5.27 15.40 -9.58
C LEU A 250 6.49 16.24 -9.22
N ALA A 251 6.33 17.58 -9.14
CA ALA A 251 7.40 18.48 -8.71
C ALA A 251 7.83 18.21 -7.26
N SER A 252 6.87 17.92 -6.38
CA SER A 252 7.15 17.54 -5.00
C SER A 252 7.85 16.18 -4.91
N LEU A 253 7.38 15.19 -5.68
CA LEU A 253 8.01 13.87 -5.77
C LEU A 253 9.47 14.01 -6.18
N HIS A 254 9.75 14.74 -7.27
CA HIS A 254 11.11 14.97 -7.74
C HIS A 254 11.99 15.57 -6.63
N ARG A 255 11.49 16.60 -5.96
CA ARG A 255 12.21 17.25 -4.85
C ARG A 255 12.48 16.28 -3.70
N TYR A 256 11.53 15.43 -3.34
CA TYR A 256 11.72 14.46 -2.26
C TYR A 256 12.70 13.35 -2.65
N LEU A 257 12.69 12.92 -3.91
CA LEU A 257 13.69 11.99 -4.43
C LEU A 257 15.10 12.59 -4.43
N GLU A 258 15.26 13.87 -4.77
CA GLU A 258 16.54 14.58 -4.66
C GLU A 258 17.01 14.68 -3.19
N LEU A 259 16.11 15.02 -2.26
CA LEU A 259 16.45 15.14 -0.83
C LEU A 259 16.79 13.80 -0.19
N GLY A 260 16.04 12.77 -0.52
CA GLY A 260 16.23 11.41 0.00
C GLY A 260 17.38 10.68 -0.65
N GLY A 261 17.66 10.99 -1.92
CA GLY A 261 18.72 10.36 -2.70
C GLY A 261 18.66 8.83 -2.63
N GLN A 262 19.80 8.20 -2.40
CA GLN A 262 19.90 6.74 -2.29
C GLN A 262 19.02 6.14 -1.19
N ARG A 263 18.67 6.88 -0.14
CA ARG A 263 17.85 6.39 0.97
C ARG A 263 16.41 6.13 0.56
N VAL A 264 15.88 6.85 -0.41
CA VAL A 264 14.53 6.63 -0.96
C VAL A 264 14.57 5.65 -2.12
N THR A 265 15.62 5.74 -2.95
CA THR A 265 15.81 4.87 -4.12
C THR A 265 16.52 3.55 -3.78
N GLN A 266 16.85 3.34 -2.50
CA GLN A 266 17.50 2.12 -2.03
C GLN A 266 16.73 0.89 -2.44
N ARG A 267 17.44 -0.09 -2.97
CA ARG A 267 16.91 -1.40 -3.35
C ARG A 267 17.76 -2.48 -2.73
N GLU A 268 17.14 -3.28 -1.87
CA GLU A 268 17.79 -4.43 -1.24
C GLU A 268 17.32 -5.70 -1.93
N PRO A 269 18.24 -6.50 -2.47
CA PRO A 269 17.86 -7.74 -3.13
C PRO A 269 17.40 -8.80 -2.12
N PRO A 270 16.42 -9.64 -2.50
CA PRO A 270 15.97 -10.73 -1.65
C PRO A 270 17.06 -11.79 -1.48
N THR A 271 17.26 -12.24 -0.25
CA THR A 271 17.94 -13.52 0.02
C THR A 271 16.91 -14.63 -0.14
N VAL A 272 17.07 -15.48 -1.16
CA VAL A 272 16.12 -16.55 -1.48
C VAL A 272 16.65 -17.90 -1.07
N ARG A 273 15.78 -18.71 -0.44
CA ARG A 273 16.08 -20.11 -0.08
C ARG A 273 14.82 -20.97 -0.16
N VAL A 274 15.00 -22.25 -0.45
CA VAL A 274 13.94 -23.25 -0.42
C VAL A 274 14.14 -24.19 0.77
N THR A 275 13.10 -24.41 1.57
CA THR A 275 13.07 -25.36 2.69
C THR A 275 12.10 -26.49 2.39
N LYS A 276 12.41 -27.68 2.91
CA LYS A 276 11.60 -28.90 2.77
C LYS A 276 10.97 -29.23 4.12
N HIS A 277 9.69 -29.57 4.10
CA HIS A 277 8.92 -30.02 5.26
C HIS A 277 8.12 -31.26 4.88
N SER A 278 8.14 -32.29 5.72
CA SER A 278 7.31 -33.48 5.52
C SER A 278 5.84 -33.17 5.78
N ALA A 279 4.95 -33.56 4.86
CA ALA A 279 3.51 -33.43 5.04
C ALA A 279 2.93 -34.70 5.69
N GLN A 280 1.79 -34.57 6.38
CA GLN A 280 1.16 -35.69 7.12
C GLN A 280 0.59 -36.77 6.21
N ASP A 281 0.33 -36.46 4.96
CA ASP A 281 -0.22 -37.33 3.91
C ASP A 281 0.84 -38.10 3.10
N GLY A 282 2.09 -38.12 3.58
CA GLY A 282 3.22 -38.81 2.91
C GLY A 282 3.83 -37.99 1.76
N GLY A 283 3.36 -36.77 1.51
CA GLY A 283 3.95 -35.84 0.56
C GLY A 283 5.02 -34.96 1.19
N THR A 284 5.46 -33.98 0.44
CA THR A 284 6.45 -32.98 0.85
C THR A 284 5.93 -31.59 0.54
N THR A 285 6.10 -30.65 1.48
CA THR A 285 5.89 -29.23 1.22
C THR A 285 7.23 -28.54 1.03
N LEU A 286 7.42 -27.94 -0.14
CA LEU A 286 8.54 -27.03 -0.39
C LEU A 286 8.09 -25.60 -0.12
N ARG A 287 8.90 -24.84 0.63
CA ARG A 287 8.63 -23.43 0.92
C ARG A 287 9.79 -22.58 0.41
N CYS A 288 9.46 -21.68 -0.51
CA CYS A 288 10.35 -20.65 -1.04
C CYS A 288 10.25 -19.41 -0.16
N TRP A 289 11.35 -18.98 0.40
CA TRP A 289 11.49 -17.79 1.22
C TRP A 289 12.23 -16.73 0.45
N ALA A 290 11.72 -15.50 0.46
CA ALA A 290 12.46 -14.31 0.07
C ALA A 290 12.52 -13.38 1.28
N LEU A 291 13.72 -13.01 1.73
CA LEU A 291 13.99 -12.32 2.98
C LEU A 291 14.85 -11.08 2.76
N GLY A 292 14.60 -10.01 3.52
CA GLY A 292 15.47 -8.84 3.58
C GLY A 292 15.44 -7.97 2.31
N PHE A 293 14.35 -7.98 1.54
CA PHE A 293 14.24 -7.19 0.32
C PHE A 293 13.55 -5.85 0.54
N TYR A 294 13.84 -4.89 -0.32
CA TYR A 294 13.18 -3.59 -0.40
C TYR A 294 13.25 -3.08 -1.85
N PRO A 295 12.16 -2.49 -2.40
CA PRO A 295 10.83 -2.27 -1.81
C PRO A 295 9.97 -3.53 -1.68
N GLN A 296 8.72 -3.37 -1.23
CA GLN A 296 7.79 -4.46 -0.91
C GLN A 296 7.37 -5.30 -2.12
N ASP A 297 7.31 -4.68 -3.31
CA ASP A 297 6.83 -5.34 -4.52
C ASP A 297 7.77 -6.46 -4.96
N ILE A 298 7.27 -7.70 -4.92
CA ILE A 298 7.99 -8.90 -5.29
C ILE A 298 7.02 -9.93 -5.88
N SER A 299 7.49 -10.73 -6.81
CA SER A 299 6.73 -11.84 -7.38
C SER A 299 7.44 -13.17 -7.16
N LEU A 300 6.73 -14.11 -6.54
CA LEU A 300 7.17 -15.50 -6.38
C LEU A 300 6.29 -16.42 -7.23
N SER A 301 6.88 -17.46 -7.82
CA SER A 301 6.13 -18.48 -8.54
C SER A 301 6.87 -19.81 -8.50
N TRP A 302 6.08 -20.91 -8.40
CA TRP A 302 6.61 -22.28 -8.50
C TRP A 302 6.46 -22.81 -9.90
N TRP A 303 7.46 -23.57 -10.34
CA TRP A 303 7.56 -24.16 -11.68
C TRP A 303 7.97 -25.62 -11.59
N LEU A 304 7.41 -26.44 -12.49
CA LEU A 304 7.83 -27.80 -12.75
C LEU A 304 8.32 -27.88 -14.20
N GLY A 305 9.63 -27.92 -14.39
CA GLY A 305 10.23 -27.70 -15.70
C GLY A 305 9.85 -26.30 -16.24
N GLU A 306 9.25 -26.25 -17.43
CA GLU A 306 8.81 -24.99 -18.07
C GLU A 306 7.37 -24.58 -17.70
N LYS A 307 6.67 -25.37 -16.88
CA LYS A 307 5.27 -25.13 -16.55
C LYS A 307 5.13 -24.40 -15.21
N LYS A 308 4.55 -23.21 -15.24
CA LYS A 308 4.14 -22.47 -14.03
C LYS A 308 2.97 -23.17 -13.32
N LEU A 309 3.09 -23.34 -12.01
CA LEU A 309 2.06 -23.96 -11.18
C LEU A 309 1.06 -22.93 -10.70
N ASN A 310 -0.24 -23.28 -10.77
CA ASN A 310 -1.35 -22.41 -10.34
C ASN A 310 -2.25 -23.10 -9.29
N SER A 311 -1.88 -24.29 -8.81
CA SER A 311 -2.65 -25.06 -7.83
C SER A 311 -1.76 -25.67 -6.77
N LYS A 312 -2.35 -26.03 -5.63
CA LYS A 312 -1.63 -26.57 -4.46
C LYS A 312 -0.58 -25.60 -3.88
N LEU A 313 -0.85 -24.31 -3.99
CA LEU A 313 0.01 -23.22 -3.51
C LEU A 313 -0.58 -22.62 -2.23
N GLU A 314 0.30 -22.32 -1.27
CA GLU A 314 0.02 -21.49 -0.11
C GLU A 314 0.92 -20.26 -0.20
N TYR A 315 0.36 -19.07 -0.01
CA TYR A 315 1.08 -17.81 -0.16
C TYR A 315 0.77 -16.88 1.01
N VAL A 316 1.78 -16.22 1.52
CA VAL A 316 1.65 -15.14 2.50
C VAL A 316 2.15 -13.86 1.86
N GLU A 317 1.33 -12.81 1.93
CA GLU A 317 1.68 -11.49 1.40
C GLU A 317 2.98 -10.95 2.03
N PRO A 318 3.76 -10.14 1.29
CA PRO A 318 4.94 -9.51 1.83
C PRO A 318 4.63 -8.70 3.09
N HIS A 319 5.39 -8.92 4.15
CA HIS A 319 5.22 -8.26 5.44
C HIS A 319 6.56 -7.75 5.98
N PRO A 320 6.56 -6.66 6.80
CA PRO A 320 7.76 -6.07 7.33
C PRO A 320 8.57 -7.05 8.19
N SER A 321 9.90 -7.02 8.03
CA SER A 321 10.85 -7.80 8.87
C SER A 321 11.20 -7.09 10.19
N GLY A 322 10.91 -5.79 10.33
CA GLY A 322 11.20 -4.98 11.52
C GLY A 322 12.46 -4.12 11.39
N ASP A 323 13.31 -4.35 10.41
CA ASP A 323 14.55 -3.62 10.11
C ASP A 323 14.43 -2.66 8.92
N GLY A 324 13.21 -2.47 8.40
CA GLY A 324 12.93 -1.66 7.21
C GLY A 324 12.88 -2.46 5.91
N THR A 325 13.16 -3.76 5.95
CA THR A 325 13.01 -4.67 4.83
C THR A 325 11.73 -5.49 4.93
N TYR A 326 11.45 -6.28 3.90
CA TYR A 326 10.28 -7.14 3.81
C TYR A 326 10.68 -8.61 3.71
N GLN A 327 9.72 -9.48 4.04
CA GLN A 327 9.83 -10.92 3.87
C GLN A 327 8.53 -11.49 3.35
N VAL A 328 8.64 -12.59 2.60
CA VAL A 328 7.52 -13.30 1.99
C VAL A 328 7.88 -14.76 1.82
N TRP A 329 6.88 -15.63 1.77
CA TRP A 329 7.08 -17.00 1.35
C TRP A 329 5.91 -17.55 0.53
N MET A 330 6.21 -18.53 -0.30
CA MET A 330 5.24 -19.31 -1.05
C MET A 330 5.57 -20.78 -0.94
N ALA A 331 4.59 -21.61 -0.60
CA ALA A 331 4.76 -23.04 -0.48
C ALA A 331 4.01 -23.78 -1.58
N VAL A 332 4.53 -24.96 -1.95
CA VAL A 332 3.91 -25.90 -2.89
C VAL A 332 3.96 -27.31 -2.30
N TRP A 333 2.86 -28.05 -2.45
CA TRP A 333 2.85 -29.48 -2.14
C TRP A 333 3.37 -30.28 -3.34
N VAL A 334 4.32 -31.19 -3.09
CA VAL A 334 4.97 -32.03 -4.11
C VAL A 334 4.99 -33.50 -3.66
N PRO A 335 4.97 -34.47 -4.59
CA PRO A 335 5.18 -35.87 -4.26
C PRO A 335 6.58 -36.09 -3.65
N ALA A 336 6.69 -36.99 -2.69
CA ALA A 336 7.99 -37.35 -2.10
C ALA A 336 8.91 -37.94 -3.15
N GLY A 337 10.13 -37.45 -3.25
CA GLY A 337 11.14 -37.87 -4.24
C GLY A 337 11.28 -36.94 -5.45
N ASP A 338 10.28 -36.09 -5.73
CA ASP A 338 10.28 -35.20 -6.89
C ASP A 338 10.79 -33.79 -6.57
N GLU A 339 11.23 -33.54 -5.34
CA GLU A 339 11.51 -32.17 -4.82
C GLU A 339 12.49 -31.37 -5.68
N THR A 340 13.48 -32.02 -6.27
CA THR A 340 14.51 -31.37 -7.10
C THR A 340 14.03 -30.93 -8.47
N GLN A 341 12.85 -31.39 -8.91
CA GLN A 341 12.26 -30.99 -10.19
C GLN A 341 11.54 -29.65 -10.12
N TYR A 342 11.27 -29.16 -8.90
CA TYR A 342 10.52 -27.91 -8.67
C TYR A 342 11.48 -26.75 -8.45
N THR A 343 11.20 -25.63 -9.12
CA THR A 343 11.98 -24.40 -9.00
C THR A 343 11.10 -23.22 -8.57
N CYS A 344 11.60 -22.43 -7.66
CA CYS A 344 11.02 -21.16 -7.27
C CYS A 344 11.64 -20.04 -8.11
N HIS A 345 10.82 -19.26 -8.77
CA HIS A 345 11.22 -18.10 -9.54
C HIS A 345 10.82 -16.85 -8.78
N VAL A 346 11.79 -15.96 -8.56
CA VAL A 346 11.62 -14.70 -7.84
C VAL A 346 11.99 -13.53 -8.75
N GLN A 347 11.08 -12.57 -8.85
CA GLN A 347 11.28 -11.31 -9.56
C GLN A 347 11.15 -10.16 -8.57
N HIS A 348 12.12 -9.26 -8.59
CA HIS A 348 12.16 -8.08 -7.75
C HIS A 348 12.90 -6.95 -8.47
N SER A 349 12.52 -5.71 -8.20
CA SER A 349 13.09 -4.52 -8.86
C SER A 349 14.60 -4.32 -8.65
N SER A 350 15.19 -4.96 -7.63
CA SER A 350 16.64 -4.98 -7.39
C SER A 350 17.40 -6.00 -8.22
N LEU A 351 16.70 -6.95 -8.87
CA LEU A 351 17.28 -8.05 -9.63
C LEU A 351 17.27 -7.73 -11.12
N ASN A 352 18.40 -7.88 -11.79
CA ASN A 352 18.49 -7.67 -13.24
C ASN A 352 17.84 -8.80 -14.06
N HIS A 353 17.56 -9.95 -13.42
CA HIS A 353 16.93 -11.12 -14.04
C HIS A 353 16.19 -11.94 -12.98
N THR A 354 15.25 -12.77 -13.41
CA THR A 354 14.52 -13.68 -12.53
C THR A 354 15.49 -14.61 -11.81
N LEU A 355 15.48 -14.60 -10.49
CA LEU A 355 16.26 -15.51 -9.67
C LEU A 355 15.53 -16.86 -9.57
N THR A 356 16.20 -17.95 -9.94
CA THR A 356 15.66 -19.31 -9.89
C THR A 356 16.38 -20.12 -8.83
N VAL A 357 15.63 -20.69 -7.88
CA VAL A 357 16.16 -21.47 -6.76
C VAL A 357 15.40 -22.77 -6.63
N SER A 358 16.12 -23.89 -6.46
CA SER A 358 15.57 -25.21 -6.15
C SER A 358 15.92 -25.65 -4.73
N TRP A 359 15.22 -26.69 -4.25
CA TRP A 359 15.65 -27.35 -3.02
C TRP A 359 16.92 -28.17 -3.28
N GLU A 360 17.95 -27.95 -2.45
CA GLU A 360 19.17 -28.71 -2.48
C GLU A 360 19.25 -29.64 -1.28
N MET A 361 19.65 -30.91 -1.51
CA MET A 361 19.92 -31.80 -0.41
C MET A 361 21.07 -31.24 0.46
N PRO A 362 20.93 -31.25 1.79
CA PRO A 362 22.01 -30.82 2.67
C PRO A 362 23.24 -31.72 2.38
N SER A 363 24.31 -31.12 1.87
CA SER A 363 25.57 -31.84 1.72
C SER A 363 26.11 -32.13 3.12
N HIS A 364 26.21 -33.41 3.49
CA HIS A 364 26.84 -33.80 4.75
C HIS A 364 28.31 -33.34 4.74
N PRO A 365 28.73 -32.37 5.55
CA PRO A 365 30.12 -31.92 5.57
C PRO A 365 31.08 -33.01 6.02
N GLY A 366 30.57 -34.02 6.78
CA GLY A 366 31.35 -35.14 7.23
C GLY A 366 31.87 -36.10 6.12
N LEU A 367 31.13 -36.21 5.00
CA LEU A 367 31.57 -37.08 3.91
C LEU A 367 32.78 -36.50 3.16
N ARG A 368 32.78 -35.20 2.90
CA ARG A 368 33.92 -34.49 2.26
C ARG A 368 35.16 -34.50 3.14
N ALA A 369 35.01 -34.25 4.46
CA ALA A 369 36.11 -34.29 5.42
C ALA A 369 36.65 -35.70 5.57
N GLY A 370 35.80 -36.75 5.59
CA GLY A 370 36.20 -38.14 5.65
C GLY A 370 36.98 -38.60 4.42
N VAL A 371 36.56 -38.24 3.21
CA VAL A 371 37.25 -38.55 1.96
C VAL A 371 38.60 -37.87 1.88
N ILE A 372 38.70 -36.58 2.23
CA ILE A 372 39.97 -35.84 2.25
C ILE A 372 40.92 -36.45 3.29
N SER A 373 40.47 -36.82 4.48
CA SER A 373 41.27 -37.49 5.51
C SER A 373 41.79 -38.85 5.05
N LEU A 374 40.95 -39.65 4.39
CA LEU A 374 41.32 -40.94 3.83
C LEU A 374 42.41 -40.80 2.73
N ILE A 375 42.28 -39.83 1.83
CA ILE A 375 43.28 -39.53 0.79
C ILE A 375 44.61 -39.11 1.41
N LEU A 376 44.59 -38.23 2.42
CA LEU A 376 45.79 -37.82 3.13
C LEU A 376 46.50 -38.96 3.83
N ILE A 377 45.73 -39.86 4.49
CA ILE A 377 46.26 -41.06 5.14
C ILE A 377 46.91 -42.01 4.10
N LEU A 378 46.26 -42.22 2.96
CA LEU A 378 46.82 -43.05 1.88
C LEU A 378 48.09 -42.45 1.26
N LEU A 379 48.15 -41.15 1.11
CA LEU A 379 49.37 -40.46 0.64
C LEU A 379 50.53 -40.56 1.64
N VAL A 380 50.27 -40.46 2.93
CA VAL A 380 51.26 -40.64 3.99
C VAL A 380 51.77 -42.09 4.02
N ILE A 381 50.89 -43.11 3.95
CA ILE A 381 51.27 -44.52 3.92
C ILE A 381 52.05 -44.83 2.64
N GLY A 382 51.60 -44.33 1.48
CA GLY A 382 52.36 -44.50 0.21
C GLY A 382 53.72 -43.82 0.22
N GLY A 383 53.84 -42.65 0.84
CA GLY A 383 55.14 -41.97 1.03
C GLY A 383 56.11 -42.71 1.94
N VAL A 384 55.61 -43.27 3.05
CA VAL A 384 56.44 -44.08 3.98
C VAL A 384 56.88 -45.36 3.32
N MET A 385 56.02 -46.04 2.55
CA MET A 385 56.37 -47.30 1.81
C MET A 385 57.41 -47.04 0.70
N SER A 386 57.42 -45.86 0.08
CA SER A 386 58.46 -45.47 -0.89
C SER A 386 59.81 -45.22 -0.25
N LEU A 387 59.84 -44.61 0.93
CA LEU A 387 61.07 -44.36 1.67
C LEU A 387 61.72 -45.62 2.23
N THR A 388 60.92 -46.66 2.60
CA THR A 388 61.45 -47.94 3.08
C THR A 388 61.98 -48.83 1.94
N LYS A 389 61.75 -48.52 0.68
CA LYS A 389 62.34 -49.23 -0.48
C LYS A 389 63.64 -48.60 -0.95
N CYS A 390 64.03 -47.46 -0.44
CA CYS A 390 65.28 -46.75 -0.78
C CYS A 390 66.34 -46.86 0.33
N LEU A 391 66.10 -47.60 1.42
CA LEU A 391 67.03 -48.01 2.45
C LEU A 391 67.28 -49.53 2.33
#